data_a569507929a88dbd3dbc84d0b757f82a
#
_entry.id   a569507929a88dbd3dbc84d0b757f82a
#
_cell.length_a   1.000
_cell.length_b   1.000
_cell.length_c   1.000
_cell.angle_alpha   90.00
_cell.angle_beta   90.00
_cell.angle_gamma   90.00
#
_symmetry.space_group_name_H-M   'P 1'
#
loop_
_entity.id
_entity.type
_entity.pdbx_description
1 polymer ?
#
loop_
_entity_poly.entity_id
_entity_poly.type
_entity_poly.pdbx_seq_one_letter_code
_entity_poly.pdbx_strand_id
1 'polypeptide(L)' 'MEVRRAKRMSNLGTETAFEVLAEVNKLVNQGRDVVSFCIGEPDFDTPANIKEAGIGAIRENHTHYGPSAGLDVLR' A
#
# COMPACT_ATOMS: atom_id res chain seq x y z
N MET A 1 27.27 -15.69 -5.43
CA MET A 1 27.98 -14.56 -4.77
C MET A 1 27.30 -14.30 -3.44
N GLU A 2 28.03 -14.44 -2.36
CA GLU A 2 27.52 -14.16 -1.02
C GLU A 2 27.57 -12.65 -0.76
N VAL A 3 26.41 -12.04 -0.49
CA VAL A 3 26.32 -10.60 -0.19
C VAL A 3 26.67 -10.38 1.28
N ARG A 4 27.84 -9.81 1.56
CA ARG A 4 28.23 -9.42 2.93
C ARG A 4 27.43 -8.17 3.35
N ARG A 5 26.57 -8.32 4.33
CA ARG A 5 25.82 -7.21 4.93
C ARG A 5 26.47 -6.75 6.24
N ALA A 6 26.36 -5.47 6.56
CA ALA A 6 26.75 -4.99 7.88
C ALA A 6 25.90 -5.63 8.97
N LYS A 7 26.46 -5.92 10.13
CA LYS A 7 25.74 -6.58 11.25
C LYS A 7 24.45 -5.85 11.65
N ARG A 8 24.45 -4.50 11.60
CA ARG A 8 23.26 -3.71 11.92
C ARG A 8 22.06 -3.98 11.00
N MET A 9 22.29 -4.51 9.80
CA MET A 9 21.22 -4.83 8.86
C MET A 9 20.36 -6.01 9.31
N SER A 10 20.88 -6.87 10.20
CA SER A 10 20.10 -7.98 10.75
C SER A 10 18.99 -7.54 11.71
N ASN A 11 19.07 -6.31 12.22
CA ASN A 11 18.06 -5.73 13.11
C ASN A 11 17.03 -4.86 12.36
N LEU A 12 17.16 -4.74 11.04
CA LEU A 12 16.21 -4.04 10.20
C LEU A 12 15.13 -5.01 9.72
N GLY A 13 13.89 -4.66 9.94
CA GLY A 13 12.73 -5.37 9.43
C GLY A 13 12.03 -4.58 8.33
N THR A 14 10.89 -5.10 7.91
CA THR A 14 9.95 -4.42 7.03
C THR A 14 8.95 -3.61 7.86
N GLU A 15 7.97 -2.99 7.21
CA GLU A 15 6.89 -2.31 7.90
C GLU A 15 6.04 -3.32 8.68
N THR A 16 6.00 -3.18 10.00
CA THR A 16 5.40 -4.15 10.92
C THR A 16 3.89 -4.32 10.73
N ALA A 17 3.17 -3.29 10.25
CA ALA A 17 1.73 -3.37 9.99
C ALA A 17 1.38 -4.49 8.99
N PHE A 18 2.15 -4.63 7.92
CA PHE A 18 1.94 -5.68 6.92
C PHE A 18 2.36 -7.06 7.43
N GLU A 19 3.38 -7.15 8.29
CA GLU A 19 3.76 -8.41 8.95
C GLU A 19 2.63 -8.92 9.86
N VAL A 20 2.02 -8.02 10.65
CA VAL A 20 0.87 -8.36 11.51
C VAL A 20 -0.35 -8.75 10.65
N LEU A 21 -0.61 -8.06 9.55
CA LEU A 21 -1.68 -8.42 8.62
C LEU A 21 -1.50 -9.83 8.06
N ALA A 22 -0.28 -10.23 7.73
CA ALA A 22 0.02 -11.58 7.25
C ALA A 22 -0.30 -12.65 8.30
N GLU A 23 0.02 -12.39 9.58
CA GLU A 23 -0.35 -13.30 10.68
C GLU A 23 -1.87 -13.37 10.90
N VAL A 24 -2.57 -12.24 10.83
CA VAL A 24 -4.04 -12.20 10.90
C VAL A 24 -4.66 -13.03 9.78
N ASN A 25 -4.18 -12.89 8.55
CA ASN A 25 -4.67 -13.66 7.41
C ASN A 25 -4.47 -15.18 7.60
N LYS A 26 -3.37 -15.61 8.21
CA LYS A 26 -3.19 -17.03 8.56
C LYS A 26 -4.24 -17.52 9.53
N LEU A 27 -4.57 -16.73 10.56
CA LEU A 27 -5.59 -17.09 11.55
C LEU A 27 -6.98 -17.17 10.91
N VAL A 28 -7.33 -16.20 10.05
CA VAL A 28 -8.59 -16.19 9.30
C VAL A 28 -8.69 -17.42 8.40
N ASN A 29 -7.62 -17.78 7.69
CA ASN A 29 -7.57 -18.96 6.83
C ASN A 29 -7.69 -20.28 7.61
N GLN A 30 -7.38 -20.27 8.92
CA GLN A 30 -7.62 -21.38 9.84
C GLN A 30 -9.05 -21.42 10.40
N GLY A 31 -9.94 -20.54 9.93
CA GLY A 31 -11.33 -20.47 10.35
C GLY A 31 -11.57 -19.67 11.63
N ARG A 32 -10.59 -18.89 12.10
CA ARG A 32 -10.76 -18.03 13.28
C ARG A 32 -11.51 -16.76 12.91
N ASP A 33 -12.42 -16.34 13.75
CA ASP A 33 -13.09 -15.04 13.65
C ASP A 33 -12.18 -13.97 14.25
N VAL A 34 -11.64 -13.11 13.39
CA VAL A 34 -10.68 -12.06 13.78
C VAL A 34 -11.16 -10.71 13.27
N VAL A 35 -11.32 -9.75 14.18
CA VAL A 35 -11.54 -8.34 13.81
C VAL A 35 -10.18 -7.68 13.63
N SER A 36 -9.87 -7.25 12.39
CA SER A 36 -8.58 -6.67 12.03
C SER A 36 -8.61 -5.15 11.99
N PHE A 37 -7.68 -4.54 12.73
CA PHE A 37 -7.37 -3.10 12.68
C PHE A 37 -5.94 -2.84 12.19
N CYS A 38 -5.34 -3.79 11.47
CA CYS A 38 -3.93 -3.73 11.07
C CYS A 38 -3.65 -2.63 10.06
N ILE A 39 -4.58 -2.38 9.14
CA ILE A 39 -4.44 -1.38 8.08
C ILE A 39 -5.64 -0.44 8.15
N GLY A 40 -5.34 0.86 8.16
CA GLY A 40 -6.37 1.90 8.12
C GLY A 40 -6.68 2.28 6.68
N GLU A 41 -7.74 1.68 6.13
CA GLU A 41 -8.28 2.03 4.83
C GLU A 41 -9.82 2.04 4.86
N PRO A 42 -10.49 2.80 3.99
CA PRO A 42 -11.94 2.72 3.85
C PRO A 42 -12.38 1.30 3.46
N ASP A 43 -13.46 0.81 4.04
CA ASP A 43 -14.03 -0.51 3.75
C ASP A 43 -14.95 -0.53 2.52
N PHE A 44 -15.16 0.63 1.90
CA PHE A 44 -15.92 0.80 0.67
C PHE A 44 -15.00 1.12 -0.52
N ASP A 45 -15.43 0.76 -1.71
CA ASP A 45 -14.71 1.02 -2.94
C ASP A 45 -14.59 2.52 -3.25
N THR A 46 -13.55 2.87 -4.01
CA THR A 46 -13.41 4.23 -4.56
C THR A 46 -14.67 4.59 -5.36
N PRO A 47 -15.29 5.76 -5.14
CA PRO A 47 -16.48 6.21 -5.87
C PRO A 47 -16.30 6.17 -7.39
N ALA A 48 -17.37 5.84 -8.10
CA ALA A 48 -17.33 5.63 -9.55
C ALA A 48 -16.79 6.84 -10.33
N ASN A 49 -17.19 8.05 -9.95
CA ASN A 49 -16.69 9.27 -10.59
C ASN A 49 -15.18 9.47 -10.44
N ILE A 50 -14.61 9.04 -9.32
CA ILE A 50 -13.15 9.11 -9.07
C ILE A 50 -12.42 8.03 -9.89
N LYS A 51 -12.99 6.82 -9.95
CA LYS A 51 -12.44 5.73 -10.78
C LYS A 51 -12.40 6.15 -12.26
N GLU A 52 -13.49 6.71 -12.77
CA GLU A 52 -13.59 7.15 -14.17
C GLU A 52 -12.61 8.30 -14.46
N ALA A 53 -12.45 9.25 -13.54
CA ALA A 53 -11.45 10.31 -13.68
C ALA A 53 -10.03 9.75 -13.78
N GLY A 54 -9.69 8.76 -12.96
CA GLY A 54 -8.39 8.08 -13.01
C GLY A 54 -8.16 7.32 -14.32
N ILE A 55 -9.17 6.60 -14.81
CA ILE A 55 -9.13 5.92 -16.10
C ILE A 55 -8.95 6.93 -17.24
N GLY A 56 -9.69 8.03 -17.21
CA GLY A 56 -9.57 9.12 -18.20
C GLY A 56 -8.15 9.70 -18.22
N ALA A 57 -7.58 9.98 -17.06
CA ALA A 57 -6.23 10.51 -16.95
C ALA A 57 -5.19 9.57 -17.58
N ILE A 58 -5.32 8.25 -17.38
CA ILE A 58 -4.43 7.27 -18.01
C ILE A 58 -4.61 7.30 -19.54
N ARG A 59 -5.83 7.33 -20.04
CA ARG A 59 -6.13 7.41 -21.49
C ARG A 59 -5.60 8.69 -22.14
N GLU A 60 -5.55 9.78 -21.39
CA GLU A 60 -5.02 11.08 -21.80
C GLU A 60 -3.50 11.19 -21.62
N ASN A 61 -2.83 10.11 -21.27
CA ASN A 61 -1.38 10.02 -21.09
C ASN A 61 -0.80 10.85 -19.93
N HIS A 62 -1.58 11.09 -18.88
CA HIS A 62 -1.07 11.63 -17.61
C HIS A 62 -0.28 10.56 -16.84
N THR A 63 0.82 10.09 -17.42
CA THR A 63 1.57 8.91 -16.95
C THR A 63 3.05 9.21 -16.71
N HIS A 64 3.40 10.46 -16.52
CA HIS A 64 4.78 10.90 -16.31
C HIS A 64 4.98 11.49 -14.92
N TYR A 65 6.24 11.58 -14.49
CA TYR A 65 6.59 12.22 -13.23
C TYR A 65 6.19 13.68 -13.19
N GLY A 66 5.73 14.12 -12.03
CA GLY A 66 5.44 15.51 -11.73
C GLY A 66 6.37 16.09 -10.65
N PRO A 67 6.16 17.35 -10.27
CA PRO A 67 6.90 17.97 -9.19
C PRO A 67 6.74 17.22 -7.86
N SER A 68 7.79 17.18 -7.02
CA SER A 68 7.76 16.54 -5.71
C SER A 68 6.70 17.12 -4.76
N ALA A 69 6.34 18.38 -4.94
CA ALA A 69 5.30 19.07 -4.17
C ALA A 69 3.86 18.77 -4.67
N GLY A 70 3.72 17.97 -5.74
CA GLY A 70 2.44 17.69 -6.39
C GLY A 70 2.10 18.64 -7.54
N LEU A 71 0.97 18.40 -8.17
CA LEU A 71 0.50 19.21 -9.30
C LEU A 71 0.12 20.61 -8.84
N ASP A 72 0.52 21.64 -9.59
CA ASP A 72 0.24 23.04 -9.25
C ASP A 72 -1.27 23.33 -9.21
N VAL A 73 -2.05 22.69 -10.10
CA VAL A 73 -3.51 22.85 -10.14
C VAL A 73 -4.22 22.26 -8.91
N LEU A 74 -3.55 21.37 -8.16
CA LEU A 74 -4.10 20.76 -6.95
C LEU A 74 -3.78 21.59 -5.70
N ARG A 75 -2.70 22.37 -5.73
CA ARG A 75 -2.22 23.19 -4.61
C ARG A 75 -2.85 24.56 -4.60
#